data_73ee10f74190f15e5f2a11bfd1d115c4
#
_entry.id   73ee10f74190f15e5f2a11bfd1d115c4
#
_cell.length_a   1.000
_cell.length_b   1.000
_cell.length_c   1.000
_cell.angle_alpha   90.00
_cell.angle_beta   90.00
_cell.angle_gamma   90.00
#
_symmetry.space_group_name_H-M   'P 1'
#
loop_
_entity.id
_entity.type
_entity.pdbx_description
1 polymer ?
#
loop_
_entity_poly.entity_id
_entity_poly.type
_entity_poly.pdbx_seq_one_letter_code
_entity_poly.pdbx_strand_id
1 'polypeptide(L)'
;MKLLVIGSGGREHALAWKLAQSPKVQTVFVAPGNAGTAQEPKLQNLPLKTHQELIDFCRREQIAFTVVGPEAPLAAGIVDDFRAAGLPVFGPTRAAAQLESSKDFAKAFMARHGIPTAQYQTFADAAAAHDYVAAKGAPIVIKADGLAAGKGVMVAQTEEQAHQAIDQMLLDNKMGDAGARVVIEDFLQGEEASFIVMVDGTNVLPMATSQDHKRLLDGDLGPNTGGMGAYSPAPIVTPEVYQRAMEEIILPTVRGMREEGHEFTGFLYAGLMIGADGAPYTVEFNCRFGDPETQPIMSRLDSDLVDLIQAALDRKLDTAKAEWKAQSAVGVVLASESYPERSGKGDIIEGIEVANRIGKVFHAGTAADAGHTITSGGRVLCVVGLGDDLATAKQQAYRAVAEIDFPGMQYRRDIADKALR
;
A
#
# COMPACT_ATOMS: atom_id res chain seq x y z
N MET A 1 25.47 -9.80 -0.06
CA MET A 1 24.77 -9.53 1.21
C MET A 1 23.50 -10.35 1.32
N LYS A 2 23.01 -10.56 2.54
CA LYS A 2 21.73 -11.18 2.85
C LYS A 2 20.77 -10.10 3.36
N LEU A 3 19.53 -10.15 2.93
CA LEU A 3 18.48 -9.18 3.29
C LEU A 3 17.25 -9.89 3.87
N LEU A 4 16.42 -9.15 4.58
CA LEU A 4 15.13 -9.62 5.07
C LEU A 4 14.02 -8.68 4.62
N VAL A 5 12.92 -9.24 4.11
CA VAL A 5 11.66 -8.54 3.86
C VAL A 5 10.59 -9.15 4.76
N ILE A 6 9.90 -8.33 5.53
CA ILE A 6 8.83 -8.77 6.43
C ILE A 6 7.49 -8.61 5.73
N GLY A 7 6.72 -9.69 5.70
CA GLY A 7 5.40 -9.77 5.13
C GLY A 7 5.20 -10.97 4.23
N SER A 8 3.99 -11.10 3.65
CA SER A 8 3.58 -12.25 2.84
C SER A 8 2.73 -11.89 1.63
N GLY A 9 2.50 -10.61 1.38
CA GLY A 9 1.62 -10.13 0.32
C GLY A 9 2.32 -9.90 -1.02
N GLY A 10 1.57 -9.43 -2.01
CA GLY A 10 2.07 -9.09 -3.33
C GLY A 10 3.10 -7.96 -3.32
N ARG A 11 2.92 -6.99 -2.43
CA ARG A 11 3.89 -5.92 -2.17
C ARG A 11 5.23 -6.47 -1.72
N GLU A 12 5.24 -7.37 -0.75
CA GLU A 12 6.46 -7.99 -0.23
C GLU A 12 7.12 -8.87 -1.28
N HIS A 13 6.34 -9.60 -2.08
CA HIS A 13 6.87 -10.37 -3.20
C HIS A 13 7.59 -9.44 -4.20
N ALA A 14 6.97 -8.34 -4.58
CA ALA A 14 7.56 -7.38 -5.53
C ALA A 14 8.82 -6.71 -4.97
N LEU A 15 8.82 -6.31 -3.69
CA LEU A 15 10.00 -5.74 -3.04
C LEU A 15 11.16 -6.74 -3.00
N ALA A 16 10.89 -7.96 -2.55
CA ALA A 16 11.91 -9.00 -2.46
C ALA A 16 12.45 -9.40 -3.84
N TRP A 17 11.59 -9.53 -4.83
CA TRP A 17 11.96 -9.79 -6.23
C TRP A 17 12.86 -8.68 -6.78
N LYS A 18 12.55 -7.42 -6.51
CA LYS A 18 13.36 -6.30 -6.97
C LYS A 18 14.73 -6.23 -6.27
N LEU A 19 14.76 -6.44 -4.97
CA LEU A 19 16.00 -6.51 -4.19
C LEU A 19 16.91 -7.64 -4.68
N ALA A 20 16.35 -8.80 -5.01
CA ALA A 20 17.10 -9.96 -5.50
C ALA A 20 17.78 -9.74 -6.85
N GLN A 21 17.34 -8.76 -7.64
CA GLN A 21 17.96 -8.41 -8.92
C GLN A 21 19.33 -7.72 -8.75
N SER A 22 19.61 -7.19 -7.57
CA SER A 22 20.91 -6.59 -7.29
C SER A 22 22.04 -7.63 -7.33
N PRO A 23 23.15 -7.36 -8.03
CA PRO A 23 24.31 -8.25 -8.02
C PRO A 23 24.97 -8.32 -6.64
N LYS A 24 24.69 -7.38 -5.74
CA LYS A 24 25.19 -7.36 -4.35
C LYS A 24 24.47 -8.34 -3.44
N VAL A 25 23.31 -8.85 -3.85
CA VAL A 25 22.44 -9.70 -3.03
C VAL A 25 22.72 -11.18 -3.31
N GLN A 26 23.02 -11.91 -2.24
CA GLN A 26 23.12 -13.36 -2.24
C GLN A 26 21.76 -14.02 -2.00
N THR A 27 21.04 -13.54 -0.98
CA THR A 27 19.74 -14.08 -0.55
C THR A 27 18.88 -12.99 0.01
N VAL A 28 17.58 -13.01 -0.33
CA VAL A 28 16.53 -12.25 0.33
C VAL A 28 15.64 -13.22 1.06
N PHE A 29 15.62 -13.13 2.38
CA PHE A 29 14.67 -13.87 3.21
C PHE A 29 13.35 -13.10 3.26
N VAL A 30 12.24 -13.82 3.20
CA VAL A 30 10.90 -13.24 3.29
C VAL A 30 10.13 -13.90 4.43
N ALA A 31 9.71 -13.14 5.41
CA ALA A 31 9.09 -13.64 6.63
C ALA A 31 7.64 -13.15 6.78
N PRO A 32 6.63 -14.03 6.65
CA PRO A 32 6.73 -15.45 6.38
C PRO A 32 6.85 -15.81 4.88
N GLY A 33 6.58 -14.87 3.95
CA GLY A 33 6.52 -15.12 2.52
C GLY A 33 5.25 -15.85 2.08
N ASN A 34 5.21 -16.26 0.82
CA ASN A 34 4.10 -16.97 0.20
C ASN A 34 4.62 -18.01 -0.82
N ALA A 35 3.72 -18.66 -1.56
CA ALA A 35 4.13 -19.66 -2.53
C ALA A 35 4.98 -19.10 -3.67
N GLY A 36 4.77 -17.85 -4.06
CA GLY A 36 5.56 -17.18 -5.11
C GLY A 36 6.96 -16.81 -4.65
N THR A 37 7.09 -16.26 -3.46
CA THR A 37 8.42 -15.91 -2.91
C THR A 37 9.29 -17.14 -2.67
N ALA A 38 8.68 -18.30 -2.39
CA ALA A 38 9.40 -19.58 -2.27
C ALA A 38 10.00 -20.07 -3.59
N GLN A 39 9.50 -19.60 -4.74
CA GLN A 39 9.89 -20.06 -6.07
C GLN A 39 10.83 -19.08 -6.80
N GLU A 40 10.98 -17.85 -6.30
CA GLU A 40 11.83 -16.86 -6.94
C GLU A 40 13.32 -17.14 -6.70
N PRO A 41 14.18 -16.92 -7.71
CA PRO A 41 15.62 -17.01 -7.53
C PRO A 41 16.12 -16.09 -6.42
N LYS A 42 17.02 -16.59 -5.58
CA LYS A 42 17.62 -15.90 -4.41
C LYS A 42 16.65 -15.62 -3.26
N LEU A 43 15.36 -15.93 -3.36
CA LEU A 43 14.41 -15.75 -2.28
C LEU A 43 14.26 -17.03 -1.43
N GLN A 44 14.11 -16.85 -0.13
CA GLN A 44 13.86 -17.94 0.80
C GLN A 44 12.84 -17.51 1.86
N ASN A 45 11.76 -18.27 1.99
CA ASN A 45 10.75 -18.01 3.01
C ASN A 45 11.25 -18.39 4.41
N LEU A 46 10.82 -17.63 5.41
CA LEU A 46 11.08 -17.89 6.81
C LEU A 46 9.77 -17.96 7.61
N PRO A 47 9.47 -19.05 8.30
CA PRO A 47 8.26 -19.18 9.11
C PRO A 47 8.38 -18.50 10.47
N LEU A 48 9.05 -17.36 10.56
CA LEU A 48 9.25 -16.58 11.77
C LEU A 48 8.20 -15.47 11.85
N LYS A 49 7.66 -15.22 13.04
CA LYS A 49 6.54 -14.29 13.24
C LYS A 49 6.80 -13.24 14.32
N THR A 50 7.52 -13.59 15.39
CA THR A 50 7.76 -12.66 16.50
C THR A 50 8.94 -11.75 16.22
N HIS A 51 8.91 -10.54 16.77
CA HIS A 51 10.02 -9.60 16.64
C HIS A 51 11.34 -10.20 17.16
N GLN A 52 11.28 -10.91 18.27
CA GLN A 52 12.48 -11.52 18.86
C GLN A 52 13.07 -12.61 17.98
N GLU A 53 12.25 -13.49 17.41
CA GLU A 53 12.72 -14.53 16.48
C GLU A 53 13.40 -13.91 15.24
N LEU A 54 12.82 -12.84 14.71
CA LEU A 54 13.37 -12.11 13.55
C LEU A 54 14.69 -11.41 13.91
N ILE A 55 14.77 -10.79 15.09
CA ILE A 55 15.99 -10.16 15.60
C ILE A 55 17.11 -11.19 15.75
N ASP A 56 16.83 -12.31 16.39
CA ASP A 56 17.80 -13.39 16.60
C ASP A 56 18.29 -13.97 15.28
N PHE A 57 17.37 -14.13 14.31
CA PHE A 57 17.71 -14.57 12.96
C PHE A 57 18.64 -13.56 12.25
N CYS A 58 18.31 -12.27 12.30
CA CYS A 58 19.11 -11.21 11.67
C CYS A 58 20.54 -11.17 12.22
N ARG A 59 20.70 -11.35 13.52
CA ARG A 59 22.03 -11.43 14.17
C ARG A 59 22.80 -12.65 13.70
N ARG A 60 22.17 -13.82 13.74
CA ARG A 60 22.81 -15.09 13.37
C ARG A 60 23.23 -15.13 11.90
N GLU A 61 22.36 -14.68 11.01
CA GLU A 61 22.59 -14.69 9.56
C GLU A 61 23.32 -13.44 9.05
N GLN A 62 23.60 -12.47 9.90
CA GLN A 62 24.26 -11.21 9.54
C GLN A 62 23.50 -10.48 8.41
N ILE A 63 22.20 -10.28 8.61
CA ILE A 63 21.36 -9.55 7.67
C ILE A 63 21.83 -8.10 7.56
N ALA A 64 22.08 -7.65 6.34
CA ALA A 64 22.60 -6.30 6.08
C ALA A 64 21.56 -5.22 6.40
N PHE A 65 20.33 -5.42 6.00
CA PHE A 65 19.17 -4.61 6.41
C PHE A 65 17.85 -5.36 6.20
N THR A 66 16.83 -4.86 6.90
CA THR A 66 15.46 -5.37 6.82
C THR A 66 14.54 -4.31 6.26
N VAL A 67 13.58 -4.71 5.39
CA VAL A 67 12.49 -3.88 4.87
C VAL A 67 11.18 -4.42 5.42
N VAL A 68 10.38 -3.54 6.02
CA VAL A 68 9.06 -3.91 6.55
C VAL A 68 7.99 -3.58 5.52
N GLY A 69 7.24 -4.58 5.07
CA GLY A 69 6.21 -4.42 4.06
C GLY A 69 4.87 -3.91 4.60
N PRO A 70 4.20 -4.64 5.54
CA PRO A 70 2.85 -4.29 5.98
C PRO A 70 2.83 -3.31 7.16
N GLU A 71 1.66 -2.69 7.36
CA GLU A 71 1.42 -1.69 8.40
C GLU A 71 1.36 -2.27 9.82
N ALA A 72 0.84 -3.48 9.99
CA ALA A 72 0.61 -4.04 11.32
C ALA A 72 1.90 -4.18 12.16
N PRO A 73 2.99 -4.76 11.66
CA PRO A 73 4.25 -4.80 12.40
C PRO A 73 4.86 -3.41 12.64
N LEU A 74 4.65 -2.45 11.74
CA LEU A 74 5.10 -1.06 11.94
C LEU A 74 4.37 -0.41 13.11
N ALA A 75 3.05 -0.53 13.16
CA ALA A 75 2.24 -0.06 14.27
C ALA A 75 2.54 -0.78 15.59
N ALA A 76 2.98 -2.03 15.52
CA ALA A 76 3.42 -2.83 16.68
C ALA A 76 4.84 -2.50 17.18
N GLY A 77 5.58 -1.64 16.47
CA GLY A 77 6.90 -1.16 16.90
C GLY A 77 8.08 -2.05 16.51
N ILE A 78 7.96 -2.82 15.43
CA ILE A 78 9.06 -3.69 14.97
C ILE A 78 10.34 -2.90 14.65
N VAL A 79 10.21 -1.70 14.08
CA VAL A 79 11.35 -0.83 13.76
C VAL A 79 12.05 -0.36 15.04
N ASP A 80 11.27 0.01 16.07
CA ASP A 80 11.81 0.37 17.38
C ASP A 80 12.61 -0.78 17.99
N ASP A 81 12.08 -2.00 17.94
CA ASP A 81 12.73 -3.19 18.49
C ASP A 81 14.03 -3.54 17.72
N PHE A 82 14.02 -3.44 16.40
CA PHE A 82 15.20 -3.67 15.58
C PHE A 82 16.28 -2.63 15.83
N ARG A 83 15.92 -1.36 15.96
CA ARG A 83 16.88 -0.28 16.27
C ARG A 83 17.47 -0.45 17.66
N ALA A 84 16.66 -0.80 18.66
CA ALA A 84 17.13 -1.12 20.01
C ALA A 84 18.11 -2.29 20.01
N ALA A 85 17.97 -3.23 19.08
CA ALA A 85 18.88 -4.35 18.87
C ALA A 85 20.13 -4.00 18.02
N GLY A 86 20.24 -2.76 17.55
CA GLY A 86 21.35 -2.30 16.69
C GLY A 86 21.28 -2.83 15.25
N LEU A 87 20.11 -3.24 14.78
CA LEU A 87 19.91 -3.82 13.46
C LEU A 87 19.39 -2.76 12.46
N PRO A 88 20.02 -2.63 11.26
CA PRO A 88 19.53 -1.73 10.23
C PRO A 88 18.14 -2.18 9.74
N VAL A 89 17.21 -1.23 9.69
CA VAL A 89 15.83 -1.48 9.26
C VAL A 89 15.26 -0.24 8.57
N PHE A 90 14.61 -0.47 7.44
CA PHE A 90 13.95 0.58 6.66
C PHE A 90 12.44 0.50 6.89
N GLY A 91 11.92 1.50 7.58
CA GLY A 91 10.53 1.65 7.97
C GLY A 91 10.40 2.69 9.08
N PRO A 92 9.19 3.21 9.32
CA PRO A 92 8.94 4.17 10.39
C PRO A 92 8.85 3.49 11.76
N THR A 93 9.22 4.24 12.80
CA THR A 93 8.96 3.86 14.18
C THR A 93 7.46 3.78 14.46
N ARG A 94 7.06 3.16 15.59
CA ARG A 94 5.66 3.15 16.04
C ARG A 94 5.09 4.57 16.11
N ALA A 95 5.83 5.53 16.64
CA ALA A 95 5.41 6.91 16.75
C ALA A 95 5.16 7.56 15.38
N ALA A 96 6.06 7.36 14.42
CA ALA A 96 5.88 7.86 13.06
C ALA A 96 4.77 7.12 12.29
N ALA A 97 4.58 5.83 12.54
CA ALA A 97 3.54 5.01 11.93
C ALA A 97 2.11 5.43 12.34
N GLN A 98 1.96 6.30 13.35
CA GLN A 98 0.66 6.86 13.71
C GLN A 98 0.00 7.66 12.56
N LEU A 99 0.75 8.15 11.60
CA LEU A 99 0.19 8.77 10.38
C LEU A 99 -0.75 7.84 9.62
N GLU A 100 -0.59 6.52 9.76
CA GLU A 100 -1.50 5.50 9.21
C GLU A 100 -2.33 4.82 10.28
N SER A 101 -1.75 4.48 11.42
CA SER A 101 -2.42 3.70 12.46
C SER A 101 -3.47 4.48 13.26
N SER A 102 -3.47 5.81 13.18
CA SER A 102 -4.50 6.68 13.77
C SER A 102 -4.87 7.80 12.80
N LYS A 103 -6.09 7.75 12.29
CA LYS A 103 -6.62 8.79 11.41
C LYS A 103 -6.82 10.10 12.15
N ASP A 104 -7.20 10.05 13.43
CA ASP A 104 -7.29 11.23 14.30
C ASP A 104 -5.93 11.91 14.46
N PHE A 105 -4.87 11.14 14.74
CA PHE A 105 -3.51 11.66 14.78
C PHE A 105 -3.11 12.34 13.46
N ALA A 106 -3.34 11.65 12.33
CA ALA A 106 -2.98 12.17 11.00
C ALA A 106 -3.72 13.46 10.67
N LYS A 107 -5.01 13.53 10.97
CA LYS A 107 -5.83 14.74 10.74
C LYS A 107 -5.39 15.91 11.61
N ALA A 108 -5.17 15.68 12.90
CA ALA A 108 -4.68 16.71 13.80
C ALA A 108 -3.28 17.20 13.39
N PHE A 109 -2.41 16.29 12.98
CA PHE A 109 -1.09 16.60 12.44
C PHE A 109 -1.18 17.49 11.18
N MET A 110 -2.00 17.11 10.21
CA MET A 110 -2.18 17.91 9.00
C MET A 110 -2.73 19.30 9.29
N ALA A 111 -3.67 19.40 10.23
CA ALA A 111 -4.19 20.71 10.67
C ALA A 111 -3.10 21.61 11.30
N ARG A 112 -2.25 21.06 12.17
CA ARG A 112 -1.14 21.81 12.80
C ARG A 112 -0.12 22.31 11.80
N HIS A 113 0.15 21.54 10.75
CA HIS A 113 1.20 21.86 9.76
C HIS A 113 0.65 22.45 8.46
N GLY A 114 -0.64 22.78 8.40
CA GLY A 114 -1.25 23.42 7.24
C GLY A 114 -1.25 22.56 5.97
N ILE A 115 -1.29 21.24 6.13
CA ILE A 115 -1.28 20.28 5.01
C ILE A 115 -2.70 20.14 4.46
N PRO A 116 -2.94 20.32 3.14
CA PRO A 116 -4.27 20.24 2.56
C PRO A 116 -4.92 18.88 2.77
N THR A 117 -6.11 18.88 3.37
CA THR A 117 -6.95 17.69 3.56
C THR A 117 -8.41 18.14 3.75
N ALA A 118 -9.37 17.21 3.68
CA ALA A 118 -10.76 17.50 3.94
C ALA A 118 -10.97 18.01 5.38
N GLN A 119 -11.93 18.90 5.57
CA GLN A 119 -12.39 19.29 6.91
C GLN A 119 -12.93 18.06 7.62
N TYR A 120 -12.71 17.96 8.92
CA TYR A 120 -13.04 16.78 9.70
C TYR A 120 -13.42 17.11 11.12
N GLN A 121 -14.05 16.13 11.77
CA GLN A 121 -14.19 16.10 13.22
C GLN A 121 -14.18 14.64 13.71
N THR A 122 -13.60 14.42 14.89
CA THR A 122 -13.47 13.10 15.52
C THR A 122 -14.51 12.93 16.62
N PHE A 123 -15.12 11.77 16.71
CA PHE A 123 -16.14 11.45 17.69
C PHE A 123 -15.88 10.08 18.34
N ALA A 124 -16.06 10.03 19.66
CA ALA A 124 -16.18 8.79 20.45
C ALA A 124 -17.62 8.52 20.85
N ASP A 125 -18.48 9.53 20.80
CA ASP A 125 -19.91 9.45 21.14
C ASP A 125 -20.77 9.40 19.88
N ALA A 126 -21.61 8.37 19.77
CA ALA A 126 -22.46 8.17 18.61
C ALA A 126 -23.52 9.29 18.45
N ALA A 127 -24.10 9.77 19.55
CA ALA A 127 -25.11 10.83 19.48
C ALA A 127 -24.52 12.12 18.90
N ALA A 128 -23.32 12.53 19.34
CA ALA A 128 -22.63 13.69 18.82
C ALA A 128 -22.25 13.53 17.35
N ALA A 129 -21.84 12.31 16.95
CA ALA A 129 -21.55 11.99 15.54
C ALA A 129 -22.80 12.09 14.66
N HIS A 130 -23.93 11.58 15.12
CA HIS A 130 -25.20 11.69 14.41
C HIS A 130 -25.65 13.16 14.25
N ASP A 131 -25.52 13.97 15.30
CA ASP A 131 -25.84 15.40 15.24
C ASP A 131 -24.98 16.13 14.22
N TYR A 132 -23.69 15.79 14.16
CA TYR A 132 -22.77 16.38 13.20
C TYR A 132 -23.16 16.05 11.75
N VAL A 133 -23.49 14.79 11.45
CA VAL A 133 -23.95 14.37 10.13
C VAL A 133 -25.24 15.07 9.75
N ALA A 134 -26.22 15.17 10.69
CA ALA A 134 -27.48 15.88 10.44
C ALA A 134 -27.26 17.36 10.10
N ALA A 135 -26.27 18.00 10.69
CA ALA A 135 -25.92 19.40 10.41
C ALA A 135 -25.16 19.57 9.07
N LYS A 136 -24.28 18.62 8.73
CA LYS A 136 -23.43 18.70 7.53
C LYS A 136 -24.13 18.20 6.26
N GLY A 137 -24.99 17.17 6.39
CA GLY A 137 -25.60 16.49 5.24
C GLY A 137 -24.68 15.49 4.56
N ALA A 138 -25.13 15.02 3.41
CA ALA A 138 -24.38 14.07 2.56
C ALA A 138 -24.19 14.66 1.15
N PRO A 139 -23.17 14.18 0.37
CA PRO A 139 -22.26 13.09 0.69
C PRO A 139 -21.25 13.46 1.79
N ILE A 140 -20.81 12.43 2.56
CA ILE A 140 -19.89 12.60 3.69
C ILE A 140 -19.11 11.29 3.89
N VAL A 141 -17.94 11.35 4.51
CA VAL A 141 -17.09 10.18 4.71
C VAL A 141 -16.96 9.85 6.19
N ILE A 142 -17.25 8.61 6.55
CA ILE A 142 -17.13 8.08 7.91
C ILE A 142 -15.97 7.08 7.94
N LYS A 143 -14.99 7.30 8.81
CA LYS A 143 -13.80 6.45 8.93
C LYS A 143 -13.61 5.95 10.37
N ALA A 144 -13.40 4.66 10.57
CA ALA A 144 -12.89 4.14 11.83
C ALA A 144 -11.46 4.64 12.05
N ASP A 145 -11.13 5.03 13.28
CA ASP A 145 -9.84 5.69 13.57
C ASP A 145 -8.62 4.79 13.35
N GLY A 146 -8.66 3.51 13.75
CA GLY A 146 -7.53 2.59 13.69
C GLY A 146 -7.35 1.86 12.36
N LEU A 147 -6.43 0.90 12.36
CA LEU A 147 -6.20 0.02 11.22
C LEU A 147 -7.39 -0.92 10.99
N ALA A 148 -8.01 -0.85 9.82
CA ALA A 148 -9.19 -1.63 9.46
C ALA A 148 -9.08 -2.28 8.07
N ALA A 149 -7.88 -2.42 7.52
CA ALA A 149 -7.60 -3.09 6.25
C ALA A 149 -8.50 -2.61 5.09
N GLY A 150 -8.74 -1.29 4.99
CA GLY A 150 -9.61 -0.69 3.97
C GLY A 150 -11.11 -0.85 4.21
N LYS A 151 -11.52 -1.60 5.24
CA LYS A 151 -12.93 -1.85 5.54
C LYS A 151 -13.55 -0.81 6.48
N GLY A 152 -12.74 0.02 7.11
CA GLY A 152 -13.16 1.06 8.05
C GLY A 152 -13.51 2.39 7.41
N VAL A 153 -13.78 2.45 6.11
CA VAL A 153 -14.13 3.68 5.39
C VAL A 153 -15.45 3.51 4.67
N MET A 154 -16.40 4.40 4.97
CA MET A 154 -17.69 4.49 4.29
C MET A 154 -17.83 5.86 3.63
N VAL A 155 -17.90 5.89 2.31
CA VAL A 155 -18.32 7.07 1.56
C VAL A 155 -19.85 7.06 1.48
N ALA A 156 -20.49 7.81 2.35
CA ALA A 156 -21.96 7.85 2.46
C ALA A 156 -22.52 8.85 1.46
N GLN A 157 -23.34 8.36 0.53
CA GLN A 157 -24.04 9.20 -0.44
C GLN A 157 -25.31 9.83 0.15
N THR A 158 -25.84 9.24 1.22
CA THR A 158 -27.03 9.70 1.94
C THR A 158 -26.74 9.79 3.44
N GLU A 159 -27.50 10.64 4.15
CA GLU A 159 -27.41 10.74 5.61
C GLU A 159 -27.72 9.40 6.28
N GLU A 160 -28.67 8.63 5.74
CA GLU A 160 -29.00 7.31 6.27
C GLU A 160 -27.81 6.36 6.24
N GLN A 161 -27.08 6.31 5.14
CA GLN A 161 -25.84 5.51 5.03
C GLN A 161 -24.78 5.97 6.05
N ALA A 162 -24.66 7.29 6.26
CA ALA A 162 -23.73 7.84 7.23
C ALA A 162 -24.11 7.44 8.67
N HIS A 163 -25.39 7.53 9.02
CA HIS A 163 -25.88 7.12 10.33
C HIS A 163 -25.68 5.62 10.59
N GLN A 164 -25.95 4.78 9.59
CA GLN A 164 -25.68 3.34 9.67
C GLN A 164 -24.19 3.04 9.88
N ALA A 165 -23.30 3.74 9.18
CA ALA A 165 -21.86 3.58 9.34
C ALA A 165 -21.39 3.95 10.76
N ILE A 166 -21.89 5.05 11.32
CA ILE A 166 -21.61 5.46 12.70
C ILE A 166 -22.02 4.38 13.69
N ASP A 167 -23.25 3.84 13.57
CA ASP A 167 -23.75 2.80 14.45
C ASP A 167 -22.92 1.51 14.35
N GLN A 168 -22.57 1.10 13.14
CA GLN A 168 -21.74 -0.09 12.91
C GLN A 168 -20.35 0.04 13.49
N MET A 169 -19.74 1.23 13.45
CA MET A 169 -18.40 1.47 13.95
C MET A 169 -18.36 1.70 15.47
N LEU A 170 -19.24 2.57 15.99
CA LEU A 170 -19.20 2.98 17.40
C LEU A 170 -20.06 2.10 18.33
N LEU A 171 -21.21 1.59 17.88
CA LEU A 171 -22.13 0.84 18.72
C LEU A 171 -22.00 -0.67 18.55
N ASP A 172 -21.93 -1.16 17.33
CA ASP A 172 -21.87 -2.59 17.02
C ASP A 172 -20.45 -3.17 17.16
N ASN A 173 -19.46 -2.33 17.40
CA ASN A 173 -18.03 -2.68 17.53
C ASN A 173 -17.50 -3.59 16.39
N LYS A 174 -18.05 -3.43 15.19
CA LYS A 174 -17.64 -4.25 14.02
C LYS A 174 -16.19 -4.10 13.63
N MET A 175 -15.55 -2.99 14.04
CA MET A 175 -14.16 -2.68 13.76
C MET A 175 -13.23 -2.91 14.96
N GLY A 176 -13.73 -3.53 16.05
CA GLY A 176 -12.94 -3.73 17.27
C GLY A 176 -12.37 -2.42 17.80
N ASP A 177 -11.15 -2.42 18.30
CA ASP A 177 -10.48 -1.24 18.85
C ASP A 177 -10.35 -0.09 17.84
N ALA A 178 -10.27 -0.39 16.55
CA ALA A 178 -10.23 0.62 15.49
C ALA A 178 -11.52 1.45 15.40
N GLY A 179 -12.66 0.91 15.85
CA GLY A 179 -13.95 1.57 15.89
C GLY A 179 -14.25 2.34 17.18
N ALA A 180 -13.30 2.43 18.13
CA ALA A 180 -13.50 3.18 19.37
C ALA A 180 -13.74 4.68 19.14
N ARG A 181 -13.29 5.21 18.01
CA ARG A 181 -13.55 6.57 17.52
C ARG A 181 -13.83 6.52 16.03
N VAL A 182 -14.59 7.50 15.55
CA VAL A 182 -14.78 7.76 14.12
C VAL A 182 -14.29 9.13 13.76
N VAL A 183 -13.68 9.23 12.58
CA VAL A 183 -13.33 10.50 11.93
C VAL A 183 -14.36 10.74 10.83
N ILE A 184 -15.07 11.85 10.89
CA ILE A 184 -16.05 12.26 9.89
C ILE A 184 -15.45 13.38 9.06
N GLU A 185 -15.40 13.18 7.74
CA GLU A 185 -14.76 14.10 6.81
C GLU A 185 -15.71 14.59 5.73
N ASP A 186 -15.51 15.82 5.28
CA ASP A 186 -16.17 16.33 4.09
C ASP A 186 -15.78 15.46 2.89
N PHE A 187 -16.74 15.24 1.98
CA PHE A 187 -16.50 14.51 0.76
C PHE A 187 -15.65 15.36 -0.21
N LEU A 188 -14.52 14.83 -0.66
CA LEU A 188 -13.69 15.45 -1.68
C LEU A 188 -14.07 14.93 -3.07
N GLN A 189 -14.27 15.85 -4.01
CA GLN A 189 -14.48 15.52 -5.43
C GLN A 189 -13.15 15.57 -6.17
N GLY A 190 -12.95 14.60 -7.05
CA GLY A 190 -11.75 14.53 -7.86
C GLY A 190 -11.39 13.11 -8.25
N GLU A 191 -10.16 12.92 -8.63
CA GLU A 191 -9.60 11.64 -9.01
C GLU A 191 -8.45 11.30 -8.05
N GLU A 192 -8.46 10.08 -7.53
CA GLU A 192 -7.44 9.63 -6.57
C GLU A 192 -6.14 9.26 -7.28
N ALA A 193 -5.01 9.58 -6.64
CA ALA A 193 -3.67 9.15 -7.05
C ALA A 193 -2.84 8.73 -5.84
N SER A 194 -1.89 7.85 -6.08
CA SER A 194 -0.95 7.35 -5.09
C SER A 194 0.40 8.04 -5.28
N PHE A 195 0.79 8.87 -4.32
CA PHE A 195 2.05 9.61 -4.34
C PHE A 195 2.97 9.06 -3.26
N ILE A 196 3.98 8.30 -3.67
CA ILE A 196 4.83 7.51 -2.76
C ILE A 196 6.26 8.02 -2.85
N VAL A 197 6.89 8.19 -1.68
CA VAL A 197 8.26 8.66 -1.57
C VAL A 197 9.06 7.79 -0.59
N MET A 198 10.38 7.70 -0.79
CA MET A 198 11.31 7.24 0.24
C MET A 198 11.72 8.42 1.11
N VAL A 199 11.83 8.18 2.41
CA VAL A 199 12.22 9.21 3.38
C VAL A 199 13.31 8.65 4.30
N ASP A 200 14.34 9.45 4.56
CA ASP A 200 15.45 9.09 5.45
C ASP A 200 15.48 9.87 6.77
N GLY A 201 14.36 10.50 7.09
CA GLY A 201 14.22 11.40 8.24
C GLY A 201 14.29 12.87 7.86
N THR A 202 15.03 13.22 6.85
CA THR A 202 15.24 14.60 6.38
C THR A 202 14.99 14.74 4.89
N ASN A 203 15.59 13.85 4.11
CA ASN A 203 15.55 13.89 2.65
C ASN A 203 14.44 13.01 2.10
N VAL A 204 13.97 13.35 0.92
CA VAL A 204 12.86 12.69 0.23
C VAL A 204 13.31 12.31 -1.18
N LEU A 205 13.02 11.05 -1.57
CA LEU A 205 13.21 10.56 -2.93
C LEU A 205 11.86 10.06 -3.46
N PRO A 206 11.21 10.78 -4.38
CA PRO A 206 9.96 10.34 -4.95
C PRO A 206 10.09 9.06 -5.78
N MET A 207 9.08 8.18 -5.66
CA MET A 207 8.89 7.03 -6.53
C MET A 207 8.05 7.42 -7.75
N ALA A 208 7.92 6.50 -8.73
CA ALA A 208 7.00 6.70 -9.83
C ALA A 208 5.57 6.85 -9.33
N THR A 209 4.79 7.72 -9.98
CA THR A 209 3.38 7.92 -9.67
C THR A 209 2.54 6.71 -10.05
N SER A 210 1.42 6.53 -9.37
CA SER A 210 0.50 5.41 -9.60
C SER A 210 -0.94 5.82 -9.31
N GLN A 211 -1.89 5.09 -9.88
CA GLN A 211 -3.30 5.12 -9.48
C GLN A 211 -3.79 3.71 -9.21
N ASP A 212 -4.55 3.57 -8.15
CA ASP A 212 -5.16 2.35 -7.67
C ASP A 212 -6.66 2.32 -8.01
N HIS A 213 -7.28 1.15 -7.96
CA HIS A 213 -8.70 0.89 -8.16
C HIS A 213 -9.27 0.21 -6.93
N LYS A 214 -9.89 0.99 -6.05
CA LYS A 214 -10.31 0.52 -4.71
C LYS A 214 -11.62 -0.27 -4.70
N ARG A 215 -12.49 -0.07 -5.68
CA ARG A 215 -13.77 -0.78 -5.76
C ARG A 215 -13.62 -2.16 -6.38
N LEU A 216 -14.44 -3.10 -5.94
CA LEU A 216 -14.37 -4.51 -6.36
C LEU A 216 -14.72 -4.72 -7.83
N LEU A 217 -15.72 -4.00 -8.34
CA LEU A 217 -16.32 -4.24 -9.65
C LEU A 217 -15.95 -3.17 -10.66
N ASP A 218 -16.07 -3.52 -11.95
CA ASP A 218 -15.90 -2.59 -13.06
C ASP A 218 -16.77 -1.34 -12.88
N GLY A 219 -16.30 -0.21 -13.40
CA GLY A 219 -16.99 1.07 -13.29
C GLY A 219 -16.97 1.67 -11.87
N ASP A 220 -16.04 1.26 -11.02
CA ASP A 220 -15.95 1.68 -9.62
C ASP A 220 -17.22 1.38 -8.82
N LEU A 221 -17.78 0.21 -9.03
CA LEU A 221 -18.95 -0.30 -8.33
C LEU A 221 -18.56 -1.34 -7.26
N GLY A 222 -19.53 -1.65 -6.40
CA GLY A 222 -19.35 -2.64 -5.33
C GLY A 222 -18.61 -2.08 -4.11
N PRO A 223 -18.23 -2.96 -3.17
CA PRO A 223 -17.56 -2.55 -1.93
C PRO A 223 -16.13 -2.07 -2.17
N ASN A 224 -15.61 -1.30 -1.21
CA ASN A 224 -14.18 -0.99 -1.14
C ASN A 224 -13.36 -2.24 -0.83
N THR A 225 -12.16 -2.29 -1.37
CA THR A 225 -11.20 -3.37 -1.20
C THR A 225 -9.83 -2.82 -0.82
N GLY A 226 -8.85 -3.69 -0.69
CA GLY A 226 -7.44 -3.30 -0.56
C GLY A 226 -6.80 -2.77 -1.86
N GLY A 227 -7.53 -2.83 -2.98
CA GLY A 227 -7.08 -2.47 -4.32
C GLY A 227 -7.21 -3.65 -5.28
N MET A 228 -7.87 -3.43 -6.42
CA MET A 228 -8.11 -4.43 -7.46
C MET A 228 -7.18 -4.30 -8.65
N GLY A 229 -6.30 -3.34 -8.62
CA GLY A 229 -5.29 -3.09 -9.65
C GLY A 229 -4.74 -1.69 -9.57
N ALA A 230 -3.61 -1.49 -10.20
CA ALA A 230 -2.95 -0.19 -10.27
C ALA A 230 -2.13 -0.08 -11.55
N TYR A 231 -1.84 1.14 -11.94
CA TYR A 231 -0.97 1.41 -13.07
C TYR A 231 0.03 2.52 -12.74
N SER A 232 1.10 2.56 -13.47
CA SER A 232 2.18 3.55 -13.33
C SER A 232 2.77 3.84 -14.73
N PRO A 233 3.03 5.11 -15.07
CA PRO A 233 2.78 6.33 -14.29
C PRO A 233 1.30 6.70 -14.23
N ALA A 234 0.96 7.67 -13.38
CA ALA A 234 -0.38 8.24 -13.27
C ALA A 234 -0.48 9.56 -14.06
N PRO A 235 -1.17 9.60 -15.22
CA PRO A 235 -1.26 10.82 -16.03
C PRO A 235 -1.93 12.00 -15.31
N ILE A 236 -2.82 11.72 -14.35
CA ILE A 236 -3.49 12.77 -13.57
C ILE A 236 -2.48 13.57 -12.71
N VAL A 237 -1.34 12.97 -12.35
CA VAL A 237 -0.26 13.66 -11.66
C VAL A 237 0.61 14.38 -12.68
N THR A 238 0.12 15.53 -13.14
CA THR A 238 0.86 16.43 -14.01
C THR A 238 2.10 16.99 -13.31
N PRO A 239 3.07 17.61 -14.04
CA PRO A 239 4.20 18.29 -13.40
C PRO A 239 3.78 19.31 -12.34
N GLU A 240 2.69 20.04 -12.56
CA GLU A 240 2.15 21.03 -11.62
C GLU A 240 1.58 20.35 -10.35
N VAL A 241 0.80 19.27 -10.52
CA VAL A 241 0.28 18.49 -9.40
C VAL A 241 1.40 17.84 -8.62
N TYR A 242 2.42 17.31 -9.30
CA TYR A 242 3.60 16.74 -8.68
C TYR A 242 4.33 17.75 -7.80
N GLN A 243 4.58 18.94 -8.32
CA GLN A 243 5.24 20.01 -7.58
C GLN A 243 4.42 20.41 -6.34
N ARG A 244 3.11 20.60 -6.50
CA ARG A 244 2.23 20.95 -5.38
C ARG A 244 2.18 19.86 -4.33
N ALA A 245 2.08 18.58 -4.73
CA ALA A 245 2.12 17.45 -3.81
C ALA A 245 3.41 17.44 -2.98
N MET A 246 4.55 17.68 -3.60
CA MET A 246 5.83 17.78 -2.91
C MET A 246 5.87 18.97 -1.94
N GLU A 247 5.55 20.16 -2.41
CA GLU A 247 5.70 21.41 -1.63
C GLU A 247 4.62 21.58 -0.54
N GLU A 248 3.39 21.19 -0.82
CA GLU A 248 2.24 21.42 0.06
C GLU A 248 1.96 20.23 1.00
N ILE A 249 2.35 19.00 0.64
CA ILE A 249 2.01 17.78 1.38
C ILE A 249 3.25 17.04 1.89
N ILE A 250 4.12 16.58 1.01
CA ILE A 250 5.23 15.67 1.38
C ILE A 250 6.28 16.39 2.24
N LEU A 251 6.84 17.48 1.76
CA LEU A 251 7.89 18.20 2.50
C LEU A 251 7.39 18.75 3.84
N PRO A 252 6.18 19.35 3.93
CA PRO A 252 5.61 19.73 5.23
C PRO A 252 5.41 18.55 6.18
N THR A 253 5.01 17.38 5.67
CA THR A 253 4.83 16.16 6.49
C THR A 253 6.16 15.70 7.08
N VAL A 254 7.18 15.56 6.26
CA VAL A 254 8.51 15.10 6.70
C VAL A 254 9.12 16.07 7.72
N ARG A 255 9.05 17.37 7.44
CA ARG A 255 9.51 18.42 8.35
C ARG A 255 8.73 18.42 9.66
N GLY A 256 7.39 18.40 9.59
CA GLY A 256 6.53 18.43 10.77
C GLY A 256 6.73 17.22 11.67
N MET A 257 6.87 16.02 11.11
CA MET A 257 7.16 14.82 11.89
C MET A 257 8.49 14.93 12.62
N ARG A 258 9.52 15.47 11.98
CA ARG A 258 10.82 15.72 12.63
C ARG A 258 10.70 16.77 13.74
N GLU A 259 10.00 17.86 13.50
CA GLU A 259 9.78 18.93 14.49
C GLU A 259 9.03 18.44 15.72
N GLU A 260 8.10 17.51 15.55
CA GLU A 260 7.36 16.89 16.65
C GLU A 260 8.13 15.74 17.35
N GLY A 261 9.36 15.45 16.95
CA GLY A 261 10.20 14.40 17.55
C GLY A 261 9.86 12.97 17.06
N HIS A 262 9.11 12.84 15.97
CA HIS A 262 8.70 11.58 15.37
C HIS A 262 9.24 11.45 13.94
N GLU A 263 10.55 11.58 13.79
CA GLU A 263 11.22 11.55 12.51
C GLU A 263 10.78 10.35 11.67
N PHE A 264 10.34 10.61 10.44
CA PHE A 264 9.86 9.56 9.55
C PHE A 264 10.99 9.00 8.71
N THR A 265 11.13 7.67 8.70
CA THR A 265 11.99 6.92 7.79
C THR A 265 11.18 5.78 7.17
N GLY A 266 11.44 5.47 5.91
CA GLY A 266 10.70 4.42 5.21
C GLY A 266 9.98 4.95 3.97
N PHE A 267 9.01 4.19 3.48
CA PHE A 267 8.11 4.63 2.42
C PHE A 267 6.95 5.42 3.03
N LEU A 268 6.77 6.65 2.56
CA LEU A 268 5.61 7.48 2.88
C LEU A 268 4.70 7.55 1.66
N TYR A 269 3.49 7.08 1.81
CA TYR A 269 2.46 7.09 0.77
C TYR A 269 1.42 8.14 1.15
N ALA A 270 1.28 9.17 0.32
CA ALA A 270 0.16 10.12 0.38
C ALA A 270 -0.90 9.71 -0.64
N GLY A 271 -2.06 9.30 -0.17
CA GLY A 271 -3.25 9.15 -1.01
C GLY A 271 -3.81 10.53 -1.30
N LEU A 272 -3.84 10.92 -2.57
CA LEU A 272 -4.25 12.25 -3.00
C LEU A 272 -5.61 12.19 -3.68
N MET A 273 -6.45 13.21 -3.41
CA MET A 273 -7.59 13.56 -4.23
C MET A 273 -7.22 14.80 -5.04
N ILE A 274 -7.22 14.68 -6.36
CA ILE A 274 -6.86 15.77 -7.26
C ILE A 274 -8.14 16.36 -7.85
N GLY A 275 -8.44 17.59 -7.45
CA GLY A 275 -9.63 18.32 -7.90
C GLY A 275 -9.53 18.75 -9.37
N ALA A 276 -10.63 19.24 -9.92
CA ALA A 276 -10.71 19.73 -11.29
C ALA A 276 -9.77 20.92 -11.56
N ASP A 277 -9.40 21.67 -10.54
CA ASP A 277 -8.43 22.77 -10.56
C ASP A 277 -6.97 22.32 -10.43
N GLY A 278 -6.73 21.00 -10.35
CA GLY A 278 -5.40 20.41 -10.14
C GLY A 278 -4.88 20.51 -8.68
N ALA A 279 -5.71 20.96 -7.73
CA ALA A 279 -5.30 21.03 -6.33
C ALA A 279 -5.26 19.64 -5.70
N PRO A 280 -4.13 19.20 -5.14
CA PRO A 280 -4.04 17.95 -4.41
C PRO A 280 -4.50 18.12 -2.95
N TYR A 281 -5.36 17.23 -2.50
CA TYR A 281 -5.75 17.11 -1.08
C TYR A 281 -5.36 15.73 -0.58
N THR A 282 -4.85 15.66 0.64
CA THR A 282 -4.51 14.39 1.29
C THR A 282 -5.79 13.67 1.73
N VAL A 283 -6.01 12.50 1.19
CA VAL A 283 -7.10 11.60 1.64
C VAL A 283 -6.66 10.83 2.87
N GLU A 284 -5.45 10.27 2.83
CA GLU A 284 -4.84 9.52 3.90
C GLU A 284 -3.32 9.42 3.70
N PHE A 285 -2.60 9.09 4.79
CA PHE A 285 -1.23 8.62 4.71
C PHE A 285 -1.18 7.11 4.95
N ASN A 286 -0.27 6.44 4.24
CA ASN A 286 0.17 5.10 4.57
C ASN A 286 1.67 5.13 4.85
N CYS A 287 2.10 4.44 5.90
CA CYS A 287 3.48 4.46 6.40
C CYS A 287 4.33 3.33 5.82
N ARG A 288 3.98 2.88 4.64
CA ARG A 288 4.58 1.76 3.90
C ARG A 288 4.24 1.92 2.42
N PHE A 289 4.86 1.11 1.59
CA PHE A 289 4.54 1.08 0.17
C PHE A 289 3.08 0.60 -0.05
N GLY A 290 2.45 1.00 -1.15
CA GLY A 290 1.10 0.59 -1.51
C GLY A 290 1.01 -0.87 -2.00
N ASP A 291 -0.15 -1.48 -1.84
CA ASP A 291 -0.48 -2.77 -2.42
C ASP A 291 -1.88 -2.69 -3.04
N PRO A 292 -2.04 -2.63 -4.38
CA PRO A 292 -1.15 -3.23 -5.38
C PRO A 292 -0.23 -2.27 -6.16
N GLU A 293 0.12 -1.10 -5.66
CA GLU A 293 0.95 -0.12 -6.38
C GLU A 293 2.41 -0.57 -6.50
N THR A 294 2.94 -1.26 -5.51
CA THR A 294 4.34 -1.72 -5.49
C THR A 294 4.67 -2.58 -6.70
N GLN A 295 3.78 -3.45 -7.11
CA GLN A 295 4.01 -4.41 -8.20
C GLN A 295 4.27 -3.70 -9.54
N PRO A 296 3.42 -2.80 -10.04
CA PRO A 296 3.73 -2.05 -11.26
C PRO A 296 4.88 -1.06 -11.09
N ILE A 297 5.03 -0.41 -9.94
CA ILE A 297 6.11 0.56 -9.71
C ILE A 297 7.47 -0.14 -9.72
N MET A 298 7.64 -1.25 -9.01
CA MET A 298 8.90 -2.01 -8.98
C MET A 298 9.24 -2.63 -10.33
N SER A 299 8.24 -2.98 -11.13
CA SER A 299 8.44 -3.48 -12.50
C SER A 299 9.01 -2.40 -13.43
N ARG A 300 8.79 -1.12 -13.13
CA ARG A 300 9.33 0.03 -13.87
C ARG A 300 10.66 0.55 -13.30
N LEU A 301 11.01 0.23 -12.06
CA LEU A 301 12.24 0.75 -11.45
C LEU A 301 13.46 0.17 -12.18
N ASP A 302 14.31 1.04 -12.74
CA ASP A 302 15.56 0.65 -13.39
C ASP A 302 16.75 0.67 -12.41
N SER A 303 16.73 1.58 -11.43
CA SER A 303 17.74 1.66 -10.39
C SER A 303 17.77 0.40 -9.51
N ASP A 304 18.93 0.14 -8.94
CA ASP A 304 19.11 -0.90 -7.92
C ASP A 304 18.44 -0.46 -6.60
N LEU A 305 17.40 -1.17 -6.19
CA LEU A 305 16.65 -0.85 -4.97
C LEU A 305 17.52 -0.98 -3.71
N VAL A 306 18.51 -1.86 -3.72
CA VAL A 306 19.47 -1.99 -2.61
C VAL A 306 20.22 -0.69 -2.39
N ASP A 307 20.70 -0.05 -3.47
CA ASP A 307 21.41 1.21 -3.37
C ASP A 307 20.53 2.35 -2.86
N LEU A 308 19.27 2.38 -3.27
CA LEU A 308 18.32 3.40 -2.80
C LEU A 308 18.01 3.23 -1.30
N ILE A 309 17.78 2.00 -0.86
CA ILE A 309 17.53 1.73 0.57
C ILE A 309 18.79 1.98 1.40
N GLN A 310 19.95 1.58 0.92
CA GLN A 310 21.22 1.86 1.60
C GLN A 310 21.45 3.37 1.74
N ALA A 311 21.17 4.15 0.68
CA ALA A 311 21.24 5.61 0.75
C ALA A 311 20.29 6.18 1.80
N ALA A 312 19.09 5.62 1.93
CA ALA A 312 18.13 6.03 2.97
C ALA A 312 18.65 5.70 4.38
N LEU A 313 19.20 4.50 4.58
CA LEU A 313 19.77 4.09 5.87
C LEU A 313 20.99 4.95 6.26
N ASP A 314 21.75 5.38 5.27
CA ASP A 314 22.92 6.27 5.45
C ASP A 314 22.52 7.77 5.50
N ARG A 315 21.22 8.10 5.43
CA ARG A 315 20.69 9.48 5.42
C ARG A 315 21.24 10.31 4.26
N LYS A 316 21.36 9.72 3.10
CA LYS A 316 21.95 10.29 1.86
C LYS A 316 20.99 10.25 0.67
N LEU A 317 19.67 10.28 0.89
CA LEU A 317 18.70 10.30 -0.20
C LEU A 317 18.78 11.57 -1.06
N ASP A 318 19.32 12.66 -0.53
CA ASP A 318 19.60 13.89 -1.28
C ASP A 318 20.63 13.71 -2.41
N THR A 319 21.48 12.68 -2.32
CA THR A 319 22.45 12.32 -3.35
C THR A 319 22.01 11.15 -4.23
N ALA A 320 20.89 10.50 -3.88
CA ALA A 320 20.35 9.37 -4.61
C ALA A 320 19.44 9.82 -5.75
N LYS A 321 19.38 9.02 -6.81
CA LYS A 321 18.46 9.23 -7.93
C LYS A 321 17.78 7.91 -8.27
N ALA A 322 16.47 7.95 -8.39
CA ALA A 322 15.70 6.83 -8.91
C ALA A 322 15.49 6.99 -10.42
N GLU A 323 15.95 6.02 -11.18
CA GLU A 323 15.78 5.95 -12.62
C GLU A 323 14.70 4.93 -12.97
N TRP A 324 13.91 5.25 -13.99
CA TRP A 324 12.72 4.51 -14.36
C TRP A 324 12.77 4.10 -15.82
N LYS A 325 12.32 2.88 -16.11
CA LYS A 325 12.05 2.46 -17.48
C LYS A 325 11.05 3.41 -18.14
N ALA A 326 11.23 3.70 -19.41
CA ALA A 326 10.28 4.49 -20.18
C ALA A 326 8.91 3.82 -20.31
N GLN A 327 8.86 2.49 -20.17
CA GLN A 327 7.65 1.69 -20.24
C GLN A 327 6.66 2.04 -19.13
N SER A 328 5.38 1.92 -19.45
CA SER A 328 4.27 1.90 -18.50
C SER A 328 4.04 0.50 -17.94
N ALA A 329 3.41 0.42 -16.76
CA ALA A 329 3.05 -0.84 -16.13
C ALA A 329 1.59 -0.83 -15.69
N VAL A 330 0.90 -1.94 -15.88
CA VAL A 330 -0.47 -2.18 -15.41
C VAL A 330 -0.50 -3.48 -14.62
N GLY A 331 -0.97 -3.42 -13.37
CA GLY A 331 -1.15 -4.56 -12.50
C GLY A 331 -2.63 -4.86 -12.26
N VAL A 332 -3.04 -6.09 -12.52
CA VAL A 332 -4.41 -6.57 -12.32
C VAL A 332 -4.42 -7.57 -11.17
N VAL A 333 -5.24 -7.31 -10.16
CA VAL A 333 -5.41 -8.21 -9.02
C VAL A 333 -6.43 -9.28 -9.32
N LEU A 334 -6.07 -10.54 -9.06
CA LEU A 334 -6.98 -11.68 -9.09
C LEU A 334 -7.34 -12.03 -7.64
N ALA A 335 -8.63 -12.00 -7.33
CA ALA A 335 -9.16 -12.21 -5.98
C ALA A 335 -10.00 -13.49 -5.91
N SER A 336 -10.13 -14.03 -4.70
CA SER A 336 -11.01 -15.18 -4.42
C SER A 336 -12.48 -14.79 -4.42
N GLU A 337 -13.37 -15.77 -4.59
CA GLU A 337 -14.81 -15.58 -4.81
C GLU A 337 -15.51 -14.67 -3.78
N SER A 338 -15.17 -14.80 -2.52
CA SER A 338 -15.86 -14.08 -1.45
C SER A 338 -15.14 -12.81 -0.99
N TYR A 339 -14.08 -12.40 -1.68
CA TYR A 339 -13.37 -11.17 -1.36
C TYR A 339 -14.24 -9.94 -1.67
N PRO A 340 -14.27 -8.87 -0.86
CA PRO A 340 -13.43 -8.63 0.34
C PRO A 340 -14.03 -9.16 1.66
N GLU A 341 -15.22 -9.72 1.67
CA GLU A 341 -15.89 -10.16 2.91
C GLU A 341 -15.20 -11.35 3.54
N ARG A 342 -14.80 -12.32 2.73
CA ARG A 342 -14.11 -13.55 3.13
C ARG A 342 -12.93 -13.83 2.22
N SER A 343 -12.04 -14.71 2.67
CA SER A 343 -10.90 -15.19 1.89
C SER A 343 -11.13 -16.65 1.47
N GLY A 344 -10.98 -16.92 0.19
CA GLY A 344 -10.97 -18.29 -0.34
C GLY A 344 -9.67 -19.00 0.03
N LYS A 345 -9.74 -20.30 0.31
CA LYS A 345 -8.57 -21.11 0.67
C LYS A 345 -8.68 -22.52 0.07
N GLY A 346 -7.56 -22.98 -0.49
CA GLY A 346 -7.39 -24.36 -0.90
C GLY A 346 -7.71 -24.65 -2.37
N ASP A 347 -8.06 -23.63 -3.17
CA ASP A 347 -8.30 -23.82 -4.60
C ASP A 347 -6.98 -23.85 -5.36
N ILE A 348 -6.82 -24.85 -6.24
CA ILE A 348 -5.63 -24.98 -7.09
C ILE A 348 -5.63 -23.86 -8.12
N ILE A 349 -4.48 -23.21 -8.28
CA ILE A 349 -4.27 -22.15 -9.26
C ILE A 349 -3.50 -22.73 -10.43
N GLU A 350 -4.07 -22.64 -11.63
CA GLU A 350 -3.46 -23.10 -12.86
C GLU A 350 -2.96 -21.93 -13.71
N GLY A 351 -1.99 -22.18 -14.59
CA GLY A 351 -1.55 -21.26 -15.62
C GLY A 351 -0.52 -20.21 -15.22
N ILE A 352 -0.08 -20.17 -13.97
CA ILE A 352 0.89 -19.16 -13.48
C ILE A 352 2.19 -19.15 -14.31
N GLU A 353 2.70 -20.33 -14.65
CA GLU A 353 3.94 -20.45 -15.43
C GLU A 353 3.82 -19.85 -16.83
N VAL A 354 2.70 -20.09 -17.50
CA VAL A 354 2.42 -19.55 -18.83
C VAL A 354 2.25 -18.02 -18.73
N ALA A 355 1.49 -17.55 -17.76
CA ALA A 355 1.29 -16.13 -17.50
C ALA A 355 2.61 -15.37 -17.25
N ASN A 356 3.54 -15.99 -16.51
CA ASN A 356 4.87 -15.42 -16.24
C ASN A 356 5.76 -15.27 -17.49
N ARG A 357 5.43 -15.91 -18.60
CA ARG A 357 6.12 -15.70 -19.89
C ARG A 357 5.59 -14.50 -20.66
N ILE A 358 4.42 -14.01 -20.30
CA ILE A 358 3.75 -12.87 -20.96
C ILE A 358 3.94 -11.59 -20.13
N GLY A 359 3.73 -11.71 -18.83
CA GLY A 359 3.89 -10.64 -17.85
C GLY A 359 4.56 -11.17 -16.60
N LYS A 360 4.60 -10.38 -15.54
CA LYS A 360 5.09 -10.83 -14.22
C LYS A 360 3.93 -11.12 -13.29
N VAL A 361 3.89 -12.32 -12.72
CA VAL A 361 2.90 -12.70 -11.72
C VAL A 361 3.51 -12.58 -10.33
N PHE A 362 2.95 -11.70 -9.52
CA PHE A 362 3.28 -11.57 -8.11
C PHE A 362 2.22 -12.28 -7.27
N HIS A 363 2.67 -13.07 -6.30
CA HIS A 363 1.79 -13.80 -5.39
C HIS A 363 1.45 -12.96 -4.17
N ALA A 364 0.20 -13.04 -3.72
CA ALA A 364 -0.27 -12.50 -2.46
C ALA A 364 -0.79 -13.66 -1.59
N GLY A 365 -2.08 -13.85 -1.50
CA GLY A 365 -2.68 -14.94 -0.73
C GLY A 365 -2.53 -16.29 -1.42
N THR A 366 -1.34 -16.85 -1.45
CA THR A 366 -1.03 -18.17 -1.99
C THR A 366 -0.24 -19.02 -1.00
N ALA A 367 -0.42 -20.32 -1.08
CA ALA A 367 0.34 -21.33 -0.34
C ALA A 367 0.72 -22.48 -1.26
N ALA A 368 1.69 -23.28 -0.85
CA ALA A 368 2.03 -24.53 -1.52
C ALA A 368 1.37 -25.70 -0.79
N ASP A 369 0.71 -26.58 -1.55
CA ASP A 369 0.12 -27.81 -1.03
C ASP A 369 0.24 -28.93 -2.06
N ALA A 370 0.76 -30.09 -1.65
CA ALA A 370 0.90 -31.31 -2.47
C ALA A 370 1.49 -31.05 -3.87
N GLY A 371 2.44 -30.11 -3.98
CA GLY A 371 3.08 -29.76 -5.26
C GLY A 371 2.31 -28.75 -6.12
N HIS A 372 1.17 -28.26 -5.62
CA HIS A 372 0.37 -27.24 -6.27
C HIS A 372 0.49 -25.89 -5.55
N THR A 373 0.27 -24.80 -6.30
CA THR A 373 -0.01 -23.49 -5.73
C THR A 373 -1.51 -23.37 -5.51
N ILE A 374 -1.91 -23.02 -4.29
CA ILE A 374 -3.31 -22.90 -3.90
C ILE A 374 -3.63 -21.50 -3.38
N THR A 375 -4.90 -21.12 -3.44
CA THR A 375 -5.40 -19.89 -2.79
C THR A 375 -5.30 -19.99 -1.27
N SER A 376 -4.89 -18.90 -0.62
CA SER A 376 -4.82 -18.81 0.84
C SER A 376 -5.17 -17.42 1.38
N GLY A 377 -5.79 -16.58 0.58
CA GLY A 377 -6.16 -15.21 0.96
C GLY A 377 -7.21 -14.61 0.04
N GLY A 378 -7.61 -13.38 0.32
CA GLY A 378 -8.62 -12.65 -0.45
C GLY A 378 -8.07 -12.18 -1.80
N ARG A 379 -7.02 -11.34 -1.79
CA ARG A 379 -6.25 -11.03 -3.00
C ARG A 379 -5.20 -12.11 -3.18
N VAL A 380 -5.23 -12.79 -4.31
CA VAL A 380 -4.48 -14.03 -4.55
C VAL A 380 -3.22 -13.75 -5.35
N LEU A 381 -3.36 -13.07 -6.49
CA LEU A 381 -2.27 -12.74 -7.40
C LEU A 381 -2.39 -11.30 -7.88
N CYS A 382 -1.28 -10.69 -8.30
CA CYS A 382 -1.26 -9.48 -9.08
C CYS A 382 -0.43 -9.72 -10.34
N VAL A 383 -1.05 -9.54 -11.50
CA VAL A 383 -0.43 -9.79 -12.81
C VAL A 383 -0.05 -8.47 -13.44
N VAL A 384 1.25 -8.26 -13.68
CA VAL A 384 1.77 -7.00 -14.23
C VAL A 384 2.20 -7.18 -15.67
N GLY A 385 1.66 -6.32 -16.54
CA GLY A 385 2.10 -6.13 -17.91
C GLY A 385 2.91 -4.85 -18.06
N LEU A 386 3.95 -4.89 -18.89
CA LEU A 386 4.73 -3.73 -19.32
C LEU A 386 4.43 -3.44 -20.78
N GLY A 387 4.50 -2.16 -21.17
CA GLY A 387 4.33 -1.72 -22.55
C GLY A 387 4.85 -0.30 -22.76
N ASP A 388 5.06 0.08 -24.00
CA ASP A 388 5.56 1.41 -24.33
C ASP A 388 4.59 2.53 -23.95
N ASP A 389 3.31 2.18 -23.79
CA ASP A 389 2.26 3.03 -23.25
C ASP A 389 1.32 2.23 -22.33
N LEU A 390 0.40 2.92 -21.66
CA LEU A 390 -0.57 2.29 -20.77
C LEU A 390 -1.51 1.31 -21.50
N ALA A 391 -1.89 1.60 -22.73
CA ALA A 391 -2.75 0.73 -23.54
C ALA A 391 -2.06 -0.61 -23.81
N THR A 392 -0.82 -0.57 -24.23
CA THR A 392 0.00 -1.77 -24.49
C THR A 392 0.28 -2.53 -23.19
N ALA A 393 0.62 -1.83 -22.10
CA ALA A 393 0.82 -2.46 -20.79
C ALA A 393 -0.45 -3.16 -20.30
N LYS A 394 -1.61 -2.53 -20.44
CA LYS A 394 -2.92 -3.12 -20.15
C LYS A 394 -3.17 -4.40 -20.95
N GLN A 395 -2.94 -4.34 -22.26
CA GLN A 395 -3.11 -5.49 -23.14
C GLN A 395 -2.23 -6.67 -22.70
N GLN A 396 -0.98 -6.43 -22.36
CA GLN A 396 -0.07 -7.47 -21.89
C GLN A 396 -0.52 -8.05 -20.55
N ALA A 397 -0.95 -7.21 -19.60
CA ALA A 397 -1.48 -7.69 -18.32
C ALA A 397 -2.68 -8.62 -18.51
N TYR A 398 -3.66 -8.22 -19.31
CA TYR A 398 -4.86 -9.05 -19.52
C TYR A 398 -4.60 -10.31 -20.37
N ARG A 399 -3.62 -10.29 -21.27
CA ARG A 399 -3.17 -11.52 -21.97
C ARG A 399 -2.60 -12.52 -20.95
N ALA A 400 -1.81 -12.06 -20.00
CA ALA A 400 -1.29 -12.93 -18.95
C ALA A 400 -2.39 -13.40 -17.99
N VAL A 401 -3.34 -12.53 -17.62
CA VAL A 401 -4.50 -12.88 -16.80
C VAL A 401 -5.31 -13.99 -17.44
N ALA A 402 -5.49 -14.00 -18.77
CA ALA A 402 -6.27 -14.99 -19.48
C ALA A 402 -5.70 -16.43 -19.38
N GLU A 403 -4.42 -16.56 -19.03
CA GLU A 403 -3.79 -17.88 -18.84
C GLU A 403 -4.02 -18.47 -17.44
N ILE A 404 -4.49 -17.66 -16.48
CA ILE A 404 -4.66 -18.07 -15.08
C ILE A 404 -6.11 -18.43 -14.82
N ASP A 405 -6.30 -19.54 -14.10
CA ASP A 405 -7.63 -19.99 -13.66
C ASP A 405 -7.58 -20.59 -12.27
N PHE A 406 -8.60 -20.29 -11.47
CA PHE A 406 -8.95 -20.98 -10.22
C PHE A 406 -10.44 -20.78 -9.91
N PRO A 407 -11.08 -21.70 -9.17
CA PRO A 407 -12.50 -21.62 -8.86
C PRO A 407 -12.90 -20.29 -8.21
N GLY A 408 -13.93 -19.63 -8.74
CA GLY A 408 -14.46 -18.39 -8.22
C GLY A 408 -13.55 -17.17 -8.41
N MET A 409 -12.55 -17.25 -9.25
CA MET A 409 -11.65 -16.13 -9.56
C MET A 409 -12.42 -14.91 -10.03
N GLN A 410 -12.14 -13.76 -9.38
CA GLN A 410 -12.71 -12.49 -9.78
C GLN A 410 -11.62 -11.43 -9.97
N TYR A 411 -11.83 -10.58 -10.96
CA TYR A 411 -10.96 -9.45 -11.27
C TYR A 411 -11.70 -8.39 -12.08
N ARG A 412 -11.21 -7.16 -12.06
CA ARG A 412 -11.74 -6.07 -12.88
C ARG A 412 -11.17 -6.13 -14.30
N ARG A 413 -12.00 -5.78 -15.28
CA ARG A 413 -11.62 -5.72 -16.71
C ARG A 413 -11.26 -4.30 -17.16
N ASP A 414 -11.50 -3.30 -16.32
CA ASP A 414 -11.35 -1.88 -16.64
C ASP A 414 -10.12 -1.22 -15.98
N ILE A 415 -9.16 -2.01 -15.48
CA ILE A 415 -7.94 -1.44 -14.89
C ILE A 415 -7.22 -0.60 -15.95
N ALA A 416 -6.86 0.64 -15.58
CA ALA A 416 -6.28 1.69 -16.41
C ALA A 416 -7.20 2.39 -17.41
N ASP A 417 -8.47 2.01 -17.56
CA ASP A 417 -9.39 2.66 -18.52
C ASP A 417 -9.53 4.15 -18.28
N LYS A 418 -9.55 4.59 -17.03
CA LYS A 418 -9.65 6.02 -16.70
C LYS A 418 -8.48 6.86 -17.22
N ALA A 419 -7.31 6.27 -17.39
CA ALA A 419 -6.13 6.94 -17.96
C ALA A 419 -6.09 6.91 -19.50
N LEU A 420 -6.98 6.15 -20.14
CA LEU A 420 -7.05 5.97 -21.59
C LEU A 420 -8.22 6.71 -22.25
N ARG A 421 -9.00 7.46 -21.45
CA ARG A 421 -10.14 8.26 -21.91
C ARG A 421 -9.74 9.62 -22.43
#